data_2f58d03dbba164fe5196028c8e76d06d
#
_entry.id   2f58d03dbba164fe5196028c8e76d06d
#
_cell.length_a   1.000
_cell.length_b   1.000
_cell.length_c   1.000
_cell.angle_alpha   90.00
_cell.angle_beta   90.00
_cell.angle_gamma   90.00
#
_symmetry.space_group_name_H-M   'P 1'
#
loop_
_entity.id
_entity.type
_entity.pdbx_description
1 polymer ?
#
loop_
_entity_poly.entity_id
_entity_poly.type
_entity_poly.pdbx_seq_one_letter_code
_entity_poly.pdbx_strand_id
1 'polypeptide(L)'
;MLFFKQCPVSYNTPYEKIGDEVVPVDTPFDIPDSWEWVQFKDLVYYSMGKTPPRKETEYWSNGTLPWVSIADLVADGTVTATKECVNSFAAKNTFKGKISKAGTLLMSFKLTVGKVSILGIDAFHNEAIISIYPFVDPDKITTMFLFATLPLLSQSGDTKSAIKGNTLNSDSLDALLIPLPPIMEQKRIFDKLHELTTPLLDYGAAEQKVTELNVNFPEALKKSILQETVQGKLVPQDPNDEPAEALLERIRAEKQRLVKEGKIKKDKHESVIFRRDNSHYEKRGSEEVCIDNELPFEIPENWCWSRLSALCKSISDGDHQPPPQVLSGVPFVVISNVSSGKIDLTNTRFVPHDYYKNLHESRIPCRDDILFTVTGSYGIVIPVDTEDTFCFQRHIALLKPLQITTKFLSTWLKTPIVYEQCKHCATGTAQKTVGLNSLKNILIPIPPVNEQVRILEQLENVLPLITL
;
A
#
# COMPACT_ATOMS: atom_id res chain seq x y z
N MET A 1 -3.04 47.90 -26.55
CA MET A 1 -4.38 47.27 -26.48
C MET A 1 -4.59 46.57 -27.80
N LEU A 2 -4.26 45.28 -27.86
CA LEU A 2 -4.46 44.45 -29.06
C LEU A 2 -5.83 43.78 -28.93
N PHE A 3 -6.81 44.28 -29.73
CA PHE A 3 -8.11 43.65 -29.78
C PHE A 3 -8.09 42.53 -30.82
N PHE A 4 -8.38 41.33 -30.43
CA PHE A 4 -8.68 40.24 -31.36
C PHE A 4 -10.06 40.49 -31.98
N LYS A 5 -10.12 41.03 -33.20
CA LYS A 5 -11.38 41.14 -33.93
C LYS A 5 -11.59 39.90 -34.78
N GLN A 6 -12.76 39.32 -34.70
CA GLN A 6 -13.22 38.28 -35.62
C GLN A 6 -13.20 38.87 -37.06
N CYS A 7 -12.54 38.21 -37.99
CA CYS A 7 -12.60 38.52 -39.40
C CYS A 7 -13.88 37.91 -40.00
N PRO A 8 -14.68 38.60 -40.85
CA PRO A 8 -15.99 38.13 -41.33
C PRO A 8 -15.96 36.97 -42.33
N VAL A 9 -14.85 36.28 -42.51
CA VAL A 9 -14.73 35.16 -43.46
C VAL A 9 -14.44 33.86 -42.69
N SER A 10 -15.50 33.12 -42.40
CA SER A 10 -15.59 31.72 -42.01
C SER A 10 -14.76 31.22 -40.84
N TYR A 11 -15.48 30.70 -39.83
CA TYR A 11 -15.04 29.93 -38.68
C TYR A 11 -14.30 30.73 -37.57
N ASN A 12 -14.76 30.59 -36.35
CA ASN A 12 -14.34 31.07 -35.02
C ASN A 12 -12.81 31.10 -34.72
N THR A 13 -11.95 31.33 -35.70
CA THR A 13 -10.49 31.43 -35.50
C THR A 13 -10.14 32.84 -35.03
N PRO A 14 -9.59 33.02 -33.83
CA PRO A 14 -9.09 34.32 -33.38
C PRO A 14 -7.85 34.72 -34.17
N TYR A 15 -7.71 36.04 -34.41
CA TYR A 15 -6.58 36.60 -35.13
C TYR A 15 -5.87 37.64 -34.27
N GLU A 16 -4.54 37.64 -34.32
CA GLU A 16 -3.68 38.69 -33.74
C GLU A 16 -3.25 39.67 -34.81
N LYS A 17 -3.35 40.98 -34.54
CA LYS A 17 -2.82 42.01 -35.39
C LYS A 17 -1.48 42.48 -34.85
N ILE A 18 -0.40 42.18 -35.59
CA ILE A 18 0.97 42.59 -35.29
C ILE A 18 1.39 43.64 -36.34
N GLY A 19 1.36 44.91 -35.96
CA GLY A 19 1.55 46.02 -36.92
C GLY A 19 0.42 46.05 -37.94
N ASP A 20 0.75 45.85 -39.22
CA ASP A 20 -0.23 45.79 -40.33
C ASP A 20 -0.61 44.34 -40.72
N GLU A 21 0.01 43.36 -40.15
CA GLU A 21 -0.25 41.93 -40.43
C GLU A 21 -1.30 41.37 -39.48
N VAL A 22 -2.17 40.50 -40.03
CA VAL A 22 -3.18 39.76 -39.28
C VAL A 22 -2.85 38.25 -39.36
N VAL A 23 -2.51 37.66 -38.25
CA VAL A 23 -2.08 36.26 -38.16
C VAL A 23 -3.11 35.44 -37.36
N PRO A 24 -3.48 34.25 -37.82
CA PRO A 24 -4.36 33.38 -37.02
C PRO A 24 -3.65 32.93 -35.74
N VAL A 25 -4.38 32.87 -34.62
CA VAL A 25 -3.87 32.39 -33.33
C VAL A 25 -4.44 31.00 -33.05
N ASP A 26 -3.55 30.09 -32.79
CA ASP A 26 -3.95 28.74 -32.34
C ASP A 26 -4.38 28.81 -30.86
N THR A 27 -5.64 28.51 -30.59
CA THR A 27 -6.23 28.55 -29.23
C THR A 27 -6.56 27.15 -28.77
N PRO A 28 -6.39 26.84 -27.47
CA PRO A 28 -6.58 25.49 -26.95
C PRO A 28 -8.03 25.00 -26.98
N PHE A 29 -9.00 25.94 -27.04
CA PHE A 29 -10.44 25.65 -27.08
C PHE A 29 -11.26 26.87 -27.54
N ASP A 30 -12.50 26.65 -27.92
CA ASP A 30 -13.44 27.72 -28.25
C ASP A 30 -13.94 28.42 -27.00
N ILE A 31 -14.15 29.73 -27.09
CA ILE A 31 -14.70 30.57 -26.02
C ILE A 31 -16.02 31.24 -26.48
N PRO A 32 -16.94 31.61 -25.54
CA PRO A 32 -18.17 32.34 -25.87
C PRO A 32 -17.88 33.66 -26.59
N ASP A 33 -18.82 34.12 -27.45
CA ASP A 33 -18.68 35.37 -28.23
C ASP A 33 -18.43 36.61 -27.36
N SER A 34 -18.85 36.59 -26.10
CA SER A 34 -18.65 37.68 -25.14
C SER A 34 -17.28 37.68 -24.48
N TRP A 35 -16.46 36.64 -24.71
CA TRP A 35 -15.11 36.53 -24.15
C TRP A 35 -14.06 36.93 -25.19
N GLU A 36 -12.85 37.26 -24.73
CA GLU A 36 -11.73 37.54 -25.58
C GLU A 36 -10.48 36.77 -25.14
N TRP A 37 -9.66 36.30 -26.10
CA TRP A 37 -8.31 35.81 -25.81
C TRP A 37 -7.36 36.98 -25.64
N VAL A 38 -6.64 37.02 -24.50
CA VAL A 38 -5.71 38.08 -24.17
C VAL A 38 -4.36 37.48 -23.78
N GLN A 39 -3.26 38.05 -24.26
CA GLN A 39 -1.94 37.64 -23.79
C GLN A 39 -1.75 38.07 -22.33
N PHE A 40 -1.08 37.24 -21.53
CA PHE A 40 -0.88 37.49 -20.09
C PHE A 40 -0.23 38.84 -19.83
N LYS A 41 0.80 39.23 -20.64
CA LYS A 41 1.48 40.54 -20.54
C LYS A 41 0.54 41.75 -20.74
N ASP A 42 -0.55 41.57 -21.51
CA ASP A 42 -1.50 42.66 -21.80
C ASP A 42 -2.60 42.76 -20.74
N LEU A 43 -2.74 41.72 -19.89
CA LEU A 43 -3.71 41.66 -18.81
C LEU A 43 -3.12 42.11 -17.47
N VAL A 44 -1.84 41.80 -17.20
CA VAL A 44 -1.22 42.03 -15.92
C VAL A 44 0.18 42.65 -16.02
N TYR A 45 0.56 43.40 -14.99
CA TYR A 45 1.97 43.63 -14.65
C TYR A 45 2.41 42.52 -13.69
N TYR A 46 3.60 41.97 -13.88
CA TYR A 46 4.16 41.00 -12.94
C TYR A 46 5.61 41.34 -12.57
N SER A 47 6.06 40.87 -11.42
CA SER A 47 7.41 41.07 -10.94
C SER A 47 8.01 39.76 -10.43
N MET A 48 9.21 39.43 -10.92
CA MET A 48 9.97 38.28 -10.44
C MET A 48 10.60 38.57 -9.07
N GLY A 49 10.59 37.58 -8.19
CA GLY A 49 11.30 37.65 -6.95
C GLY A 49 12.82 37.52 -7.10
N LYS A 50 13.50 37.48 -5.99
CA LYS A 50 14.96 37.32 -5.91
C LYS A 50 15.35 36.44 -4.76
N THR A 51 16.49 35.75 -4.86
CA THR A 51 17.12 35.04 -3.74
C THR A 51 18.42 35.76 -3.37
N PRO A 52 18.54 36.27 -2.15
CA PRO A 52 19.82 36.75 -1.64
C PRO A 52 20.86 35.64 -1.62
N PRO A 53 22.17 35.94 -1.70
CA PRO A 53 23.22 34.92 -1.68
C PRO A 53 23.08 33.98 -0.47
N ARG A 54 22.86 32.68 -0.71
CA ARG A 54 22.55 31.70 0.34
C ARG A 54 23.69 31.47 1.35
N LYS A 55 24.93 31.67 0.92
CA LYS A 55 26.14 31.45 1.74
C LYS A 55 26.48 32.67 2.61
N GLU A 56 25.91 33.82 2.33
CA GLU A 56 26.21 35.08 3.02
C GLU A 56 25.19 35.30 4.15
N THR A 57 25.62 35.03 5.38
CA THR A 57 24.77 35.15 6.57
C THR A 57 24.27 36.58 6.82
N GLU A 58 24.95 37.58 6.26
CA GLU A 58 24.59 38.99 6.33
C GLU A 58 23.16 39.31 5.86
N TYR A 59 22.63 38.52 4.90
CA TYR A 59 21.29 38.68 4.34
C TYR A 59 20.19 37.95 5.16
N TRP A 60 20.57 36.92 5.92
CA TRP A 60 19.64 36.00 6.55
C TRP A 60 19.62 36.09 8.08
N SER A 61 20.75 36.47 8.71
CA SER A 61 20.84 36.53 10.15
C SER A 61 19.87 37.58 10.74
N ASN A 62 19.16 37.18 11.81
CA ASN A 62 18.15 38.01 12.48
C ASN A 62 17.06 38.53 11.51
N GLY A 63 16.72 37.77 10.49
CA GLY A 63 15.66 38.11 9.55
C GLY A 63 14.30 38.14 10.22
N THR A 64 13.55 39.20 9.99
CA THR A 64 12.18 39.39 10.48
C THR A 64 11.17 39.63 9.36
N LEU A 65 11.66 39.79 8.14
CA LEU A 65 10.83 40.09 6.97
C LEU A 65 10.56 38.75 6.23
N PRO A 66 9.29 38.33 6.07
CA PRO A 66 8.95 37.08 5.43
C PRO A 66 9.51 36.98 4.02
N TRP A 67 10.05 35.79 3.67
CA TRP A 67 10.55 35.46 2.32
C TRP A 67 9.96 34.13 1.86
N VAL A 68 9.15 34.19 0.81
CA VAL A 68 8.40 33.06 0.27
C VAL A 68 9.25 32.25 -0.70
N SER A 69 9.44 30.98 -0.42
CA SER A 69 9.95 29.98 -1.35
C SER A 69 8.80 29.20 -2.00
N ILE A 70 9.09 28.39 -3.04
CA ILE A 70 8.05 27.53 -3.66
C ILE A 70 7.41 26.56 -2.63
N ALA A 71 8.17 26.14 -1.61
CA ALA A 71 7.69 25.25 -0.55
C ALA A 71 6.69 25.94 0.40
N ASP A 72 6.69 27.26 0.46
CA ASP A 72 5.75 28.03 1.29
C ASP A 72 4.44 28.36 0.57
N LEU A 73 4.41 28.23 -0.77
CA LEU A 73 3.16 28.38 -1.52
C LEU A 73 2.16 27.30 -1.09
N VAL A 74 0.94 27.73 -0.83
CA VAL A 74 -0.21 26.87 -0.56
C VAL A 74 -1.04 26.79 -1.83
N ALA A 75 -1.09 25.62 -2.47
CA ALA A 75 -1.87 25.45 -3.69
C ALA A 75 -3.34 25.82 -3.40
N ASP A 76 -3.90 26.68 -4.26
CA ASP A 76 -5.28 27.19 -4.14
C ASP A 76 -5.61 27.79 -2.77
N GLY A 77 -4.60 28.37 -2.09
CA GLY A 77 -4.74 28.87 -0.71
C GLY A 77 -3.97 30.17 -0.46
N THR A 78 -3.82 30.48 0.83
CA THR A 78 -3.20 31.73 1.30
C THR A 78 -1.91 31.45 2.06
N VAL A 79 -0.83 32.18 1.73
CA VAL A 79 0.44 32.14 2.46
C VAL A 79 0.34 33.04 3.68
N THR A 80 0.22 32.47 4.87
CA THR A 80 0.11 33.17 6.15
C THR A 80 1.41 33.22 6.95
N ALA A 81 2.39 32.38 6.60
CA ALA A 81 3.70 32.31 7.24
C ALA A 81 4.74 31.79 6.23
N THR A 82 6.01 32.05 6.50
CA THR A 82 7.15 31.56 5.69
C THR A 82 8.13 30.81 6.58
N LYS A 83 8.82 29.83 6.03
CA LYS A 83 9.87 29.07 6.74
C LYS A 83 11.12 29.90 6.99
N GLU A 84 11.39 30.86 6.09
CA GLU A 84 12.58 31.70 6.13
C GLU A 84 12.18 33.17 6.11
N CYS A 85 13.02 33.97 6.74
CA CYS A 85 12.91 35.43 6.72
C CYS A 85 14.23 36.05 6.28
N VAL A 86 14.15 37.18 5.63
CA VAL A 86 15.30 38.04 5.31
C VAL A 86 15.34 39.23 6.24
N ASN A 87 16.49 39.89 6.34
CA ASN A 87 16.65 41.09 7.19
C ASN A 87 16.55 42.40 6.38
N SER A 88 16.68 43.54 7.05
CA SER A 88 16.60 44.85 6.44
C SER A 88 17.73 45.15 5.44
N PHE A 89 18.90 44.51 5.62
CA PHE A 89 20.01 44.62 4.65
C PHE A 89 19.64 43.97 3.32
N ALA A 90 19.08 42.75 3.34
CA ALA A 90 18.55 42.08 2.16
C ALA A 90 17.41 42.86 1.50
N ALA A 91 16.49 43.41 2.29
CA ALA A 91 15.37 44.19 1.80
C ALA A 91 15.86 45.41 1.00
N LYS A 92 16.92 46.10 1.48
CA LYS A 92 17.50 47.27 0.79
C LYS A 92 18.34 46.86 -0.45
N ASN A 93 19.27 45.92 -0.26
CA ASN A 93 20.31 45.65 -1.29
C ASN A 93 19.82 44.67 -2.37
N THR A 94 19.06 43.64 -2.05
CA THR A 94 18.56 42.66 -3.01
C THR A 94 17.23 43.08 -3.61
N PHE A 95 16.27 43.51 -2.77
CA PHE A 95 14.90 43.79 -3.20
C PHE A 95 14.62 45.26 -3.49
N LYS A 96 15.57 46.16 -3.17
CA LYS A 96 15.43 47.63 -3.34
C LYS A 96 14.14 48.17 -2.68
N GLY A 97 13.76 47.60 -1.55
CA GLY A 97 12.55 47.95 -0.80
C GLY A 97 11.22 47.50 -1.40
N LYS A 98 11.22 46.80 -2.53
CA LYS A 98 9.99 46.36 -3.22
C LYS A 98 9.47 45.07 -2.56
N ILE A 99 8.56 45.19 -1.62
CA ILE A 99 7.85 44.07 -0.95
C ILE A 99 6.46 43.87 -1.59
N SER A 100 6.08 42.63 -1.84
CA SER A 100 4.74 42.28 -2.25
C SER A 100 3.78 42.34 -1.08
N LYS A 101 2.64 43.00 -1.25
CA LYS A 101 1.67 43.26 -0.19
C LYS A 101 0.73 42.08 0.02
N ALA A 102 0.14 41.97 1.20
CA ALA A 102 -0.99 41.08 1.43
C ALA A 102 -2.09 41.29 0.40
N GLY A 103 -2.72 40.21 -0.07
CA GLY A 103 -3.69 40.22 -1.16
C GLY A 103 -3.07 40.13 -2.55
N THR A 104 -1.74 40.04 -2.70
CA THR A 104 -1.07 39.84 -3.98
C THR A 104 -1.16 38.38 -4.41
N LEU A 105 -1.50 38.14 -5.68
CA LEU A 105 -1.44 36.81 -6.30
C LEU A 105 0.02 36.45 -6.61
N LEU A 106 0.46 35.29 -6.11
CA LEU A 106 1.74 34.69 -6.44
C LEU A 106 1.56 33.47 -7.33
N MET A 107 2.49 33.25 -8.26
CA MET A 107 2.54 32.02 -9.07
C MET A 107 3.98 31.56 -9.23
N SER A 108 4.23 30.27 -9.03
CA SER A 108 5.50 29.65 -9.42
C SER A 108 5.55 29.41 -10.94
N PHE A 109 6.65 29.80 -11.59
CA PHE A 109 6.83 29.62 -13.03
C PHE A 109 8.09 28.79 -13.38
N LYS A 110 8.82 28.35 -12.37
CA LYS A 110 9.97 27.43 -12.48
C LYS A 110 9.80 26.27 -11.50
N LEU A 111 10.29 25.09 -11.87
CA LEU A 111 10.28 23.84 -11.10
C LEU A 111 8.88 23.23 -10.96
N THR A 112 7.96 23.93 -10.33
CA THR A 112 6.54 23.56 -10.20
C THR A 112 5.73 24.67 -10.84
N VAL A 113 5.49 24.58 -12.12
CA VAL A 113 4.76 25.62 -12.90
C VAL A 113 3.29 25.64 -12.52
N GLY A 114 2.72 26.84 -12.34
CA GLY A 114 1.30 27.04 -12.14
C GLY A 114 0.79 26.85 -10.72
N LYS A 115 1.67 26.68 -9.73
CA LYS A 115 1.24 26.69 -8.32
C LYS A 115 0.97 28.14 -7.90
N VAL A 116 -0.29 28.46 -7.61
CA VAL A 116 -0.75 29.79 -7.21
C VAL A 116 -1.03 29.88 -5.72
N SER A 117 -0.90 31.07 -5.16
CA SER A 117 -1.28 31.40 -3.78
C SER A 117 -1.60 32.89 -3.66
N ILE A 118 -2.49 33.27 -2.76
CA ILE A 118 -2.67 34.67 -2.32
C ILE A 118 -1.76 34.93 -1.13
N LEU A 119 -1.05 36.07 -1.09
CA LEU A 119 -0.33 36.50 0.09
C LEU A 119 -1.29 36.94 1.18
N GLY A 120 -1.19 36.35 2.38
CA GLY A 120 -1.90 36.79 3.59
C GLY A 120 -1.10 37.78 4.41
N ILE A 121 0.19 37.93 4.12
CA ILE A 121 1.16 38.80 4.79
C ILE A 121 2.01 39.54 3.77
N ASP A 122 2.60 40.68 4.14
CA ASP A 122 3.61 41.34 3.31
C ASP A 122 4.87 40.47 3.27
N ALA A 123 5.35 40.11 2.06
CA ALA A 123 6.52 39.24 1.92
C ALA A 123 7.37 39.55 0.67
N PHE A 124 8.64 39.20 0.76
CA PHE A 124 9.50 39.00 -0.40
C PHE A 124 9.34 37.59 -0.92
N HIS A 125 9.76 37.30 -2.15
CA HIS A 125 9.72 35.94 -2.68
C HIS A 125 10.92 35.63 -3.58
N ASN A 126 11.16 34.34 -3.84
CA ASN A 126 12.30 33.89 -4.62
C ASN A 126 12.11 34.14 -6.12
N GLU A 127 13.20 33.95 -6.90
CA GLU A 127 13.23 34.16 -8.35
C GLU A 127 12.44 33.14 -9.19
N ALA A 128 11.88 32.11 -8.58
CA ALA A 128 11.04 31.14 -9.25
C ALA A 128 9.53 31.44 -9.09
N ILE A 129 9.22 32.53 -8.39
CA ILE A 129 7.86 33.01 -8.15
C ILE A 129 7.71 34.42 -8.75
N ILE A 130 6.56 34.66 -9.37
CA ILE A 130 6.13 36.03 -9.77
C ILE A 130 5.01 36.50 -8.87
N SER A 131 5.00 37.81 -8.61
CA SER A 131 3.85 38.52 -8.06
C SER A 131 3.09 39.16 -9.23
N ILE A 132 1.76 39.00 -9.25
CA ILE A 132 0.87 39.32 -10.36
C ILE A 132 -0.06 40.46 -9.94
N TYR A 133 -0.19 41.45 -10.78
CA TYR A 133 -0.99 42.66 -10.55
C TYR A 133 -1.81 42.96 -11.84
N PRO A 134 -3.11 42.59 -11.91
CA PRO A 134 -3.95 42.92 -13.06
C PRO A 134 -4.07 44.42 -13.23
N PHE A 135 -4.06 44.90 -14.50
CA PHE A 135 -4.22 46.31 -14.83
C PHE A 135 -5.61 46.85 -14.47
N VAL A 136 -6.63 45.99 -14.58
CA VAL A 136 -8.02 46.29 -14.18
C VAL A 136 -8.46 45.21 -13.17
N ASP A 137 -8.68 45.61 -11.95
CA ASP A 137 -8.95 44.65 -10.86
C ASP A 137 -9.95 45.20 -9.81
N PRO A 138 -11.20 45.54 -10.25
CA PRO A 138 -12.21 46.05 -9.31
C PRO A 138 -12.52 44.96 -8.28
N ASP A 139 -12.48 45.35 -6.99
CA ASP A 139 -12.80 44.46 -5.86
C ASP A 139 -12.03 43.12 -5.87
N LYS A 140 -10.83 43.08 -6.46
CA LYS A 140 -10.02 41.88 -6.62
C LYS A 140 -10.63 40.79 -7.51
N ILE A 141 -11.61 41.13 -8.36
CA ILE A 141 -12.32 40.16 -9.20
C ILE A 141 -11.37 39.49 -10.18
N THR A 142 -10.54 40.25 -10.92
CA THR A 142 -9.59 39.70 -11.90
C THR A 142 -8.50 38.88 -11.18
N THR A 143 -8.00 39.36 -10.03
CA THR A 143 -7.06 38.60 -9.19
C THR A 143 -7.63 37.22 -8.82
N MET A 144 -8.88 37.14 -8.36
CA MET A 144 -9.53 35.88 -7.94
C MET A 144 -9.86 34.99 -9.14
N PHE A 145 -10.26 35.56 -10.27
CA PHE A 145 -10.41 34.80 -11.51
C PHE A 145 -9.09 34.17 -11.96
N LEU A 146 -8.00 34.93 -11.97
CA LEU A 146 -6.68 34.41 -12.31
C LEU A 146 -6.18 33.38 -11.28
N PHE A 147 -6.45 33.59 -9.99
CA PHE A 147 -6.14 32.60 -8.94
C PHE A 147 -6.79 31.24 -9.24
N ALA A 148 -8.04 31.22 -9.70
CA ALA A 148 -8.76 29.98 -10.02
C ALA A 148 -8.33 29.35 -11.36
N THR A 149 -7.90 30.15 -12.36
CA THR A 149 -7.70 29.66 -13.72
C THR A 149 -6.24 29.46 -14.13
N LEU A 150 -5.28 30.23 -13.59
CA LEU A 150 -3.87 30.10 -13.91
C LEU A 150 -3.25 28.72 -13.67
N PRO A 151 -3.64 27.93 -12.65
CA PRO A 151 -3.13 26.57 -12.48
C PRO A 151 -3.34 25.67 -13.71
N LEU A 152 -4.48 25.81 -14.38
CA LEU A 152 -4.81 25.04 -15.57
C LEU A 152 -4.16 25.65 -16.83
N LEU A 153 -4.28 26.97 -17.01
CA LEU A 153 -3.78 27.66 -18.20
C LEU A 153 -2.26 27.61 -18.33
N SER A 154 -1.53 27.67 -17.21
CA SER A 154 -0.05 27.59 -17.22
C SER A 154 0.49 26.22 -17.61
N GLN A 155 -0.32 25.18 -17.57
CA GLN A 155 0.06 23.82 -17.99
C GLN A 155 -0.14 23.60 -19.49
N SER A 156 -0.97 24.38 -20.15
CA SER A 156 -1.22 24.32 -21.60
C SER A 156 -0.23 25.14 -22.44
N GLY A 157 0.65 25.92 -21.81
CA GLY A 157 1.69 26.71 -22.50
C GLY A 157 2.93 25.87 -22.90
N ASP A 158 3.75 26.42 -23.81
CA ASP A 158 5.03 25.84 -24.21
C ASP A 158 6.02 25.78 -23.03
N THR A 159 6.02 24.65 -22.32
CA THR A 159 6.94 24.41 -21.21
C THR A 159 8.21 23.75 -21.71
N LYS A 160 9.37 24.32 -21.42
CA LYS A 160 10.67 23.68 -21.68
C LYS A 160 11.01 22.74 -20.52
N SER A 161 11.26 21.45 -20.83
CA SER A 161 11.80 20.49 -19.87
C SER A 161 13.18 20.95 -19.39
N ALA A 162 13.30 21.21 -18.08
CA ALA A 162 14.58 21.44 -17.41
C ALA A 162 14.97 20.19 -16.61
N ILE A 163 16.27 20.03 -16.30
CA ILE A 163 16.83 18.88 -15.55
C ILE A 163 16.10 18.63 -14.21
N LYS A 164 15.33 19.59 -13.69
CA LYS A 164 14.60 19.53 -12.41
C LYS A 164 13.12 19.90 -12.50
N GLY A 165 12.48 19.80 -13.66
CA GLY A 165 11.06 20.12 -13.83
C GLY A 165 10.78 21.09 -15.00
N ASN A 166 9.51 21.38 -15.26
CA ASN A 166 9.08 22.30 -16.31
C ASN A 166 9.38 23.75 -15.90
N THR A 167 9.73 24.59 -16.88
CA THR A 167 9.99 26.02 -16.66
C THR A 167 9.34 26.82 -17.78
N LEU A 168 8.57 27.86 -17.43
CA LEU A 168 8.17 28.92 -18.34
C LEU A 168 9.29 29.96 -18.36
N ASN A 169 9.72 30.39 -19.54
CA ASN A 169 10.57 31.58 -19.65
C ASN A 169 9.70 32.84 -19.70
N SER A 170 10.32 34.03 -19.68
CA SER A 170 9.58 35.31 -19.74
C SER A 170 8.73 35.41 -20.99
N ASP A 171 9.27 35.02 -22.16
CA ASP A 171 8.57 35.13 -23.44
C ASP A 171 7.35 34.17 -23.48
N SER A 172 7.52 32.96 -22.99
CA SER A 172 6.39 31.98 -22.88
C SER A 172 5.33 32.45 -21.87
N LEU A 173 5.76 33.12 -20.80
CA LEU A 173 4.82 33.65 -19.79
C LEU A 173 4.05 34.85 -20.37
N ASP A 174 4.73 35.74 -21.08
CA ASP A 174 4.14 36.91 -21.73
C ASP A 174 3.11 36.49 -22.80
N ALA A 175 3.41 35.45 -23.55
CA ALA A 175 2.58 34.91 -24.62
C ALA A 175 1.45 33.97 -24.13
N LEU A 176 1.37 33.69 -22.82
CA LEU A 176 0.32 32.82 -22.28
C LEU A 176 -1.07 33.40 -22.57
N LEU A 177 -1.91 32.64 -23.26
CA LEU A 177 -3.26 33.04 -23.61
C LEU A 177 -4.21 32.84 -22.44
N ILE A 178 -4.93 33.91 -22.11
CA ILE A 178 -5.93 33.91 -21.03
C ILE A 178 -7.32 34.14 -21.67
N PRO A 179 -8.29 33.24 -21.49
CA PRO A 179 -9.67 33.48 -21.91
C PRO A 179 -10.30 34.45 -20.91
N LEU A 180 -10.57 35.67 -21.36
CA LEU A 180 -11.03 36.77 -20.50
C LEU A 180 -12.53 37.00 -20.63
N PRO A 181 -13.35 36.62 -19.65
CA PRO A 181 -14.76 36.94 -19.58
C PRO A 181 -15.01 38.42 -19.23
N PRO A 182 -16.21 38.94 -19.47
CA PRO A 182 -16.67 40.19 -18.86
C PRO A 182 -16.50 40.15 -17.34
N ILE A 183 -16.17 41.31 -16.73
CA ILE A 183 -15.78 41.35 -15.30
C ILE A 183 -16.79 40.71 -14.34
N MET A 184 -18.11 40.92 -14.57
CA MET A 184 -19.13 40.32 -13.72
C MET A 184 -19.24 38.79 -13.93
N GLU A 185 -18.81 38.29 -15.06
CA GLU A 185 -18.76 36.86 -15.34
C GLU A 185 -17.54 36.21 -14.70
N GLN A 186 -16.39 36.89 -14.71
CA GLN A 186 -15.21 36.47 -13.93
C GLN A 186 -15.60 36.20 -12.46
N LYS A 187 -16.39 37.14 -11.86
CA LYS A 187 -16.89 36.99 -10.50
C LYS A 187 -17.78 35.76 -10.35
N ARG A 188 -18.76 35.58 -11.24
CA ARG A 188 -19.69 34.45 -11.19
C ARG A 188 -18.94 33.11 -11.33
N ILE A 189 -17.92 33.05 -12.20
CA ILE A 189 -17.08 31.86 -12.39
C ILE A 189 -16.33 31.54 -11.09
N PHE A 190 -15.66 32.54 -10.52
CA PHE A 190 -14.93 32.35 -9.27
C PHE A 190 -15.85 31.91 -8.13
N ASP A 191 -16.97 32.61 -7.93
CA ASP A 191 -17.94 32.30 -6.88
C ASP A 191 -18.46 30.84 -7.03
N LYS A 192 -18.75 30.41 -8.28
CA LYS A 192 -19.23 29.05 -8.54
C LYS A 192 -18.16 27.97 -8.33
N LEU A 193 -16.94 28.23 -8.73
CA LEU A 193 -15.81 27.31 -8.45
C LEU A 193 -15.58 27.19 -6.95
N HIS A 194 -15.63 28.30 -6.22
CA HIS A 194 -15.48 28.29 -4.76
C HIS A 194 -16.62 27.55 -4.06
N GLU A 195 -17.87 27.76 -4.49
CA GLU A 195 -19.03 27.00 -3.99
C GLU A 195 -18.87 25.49 -4.17
N LEU A 196 -18.31 25.04 -5.31
CA LEU A 196 -18.16 23.64 -5.65
C LEU A 196 -16.94 22.98 -4.99
N THR A 197 -15.96 23.74 -4.50
CA THR A 197 -14.70 23.19 -3.97
C THR A 197 -14.96 22.26 -2.77
N THR A 198 -15.75 22.70 -1.77
CA THR A 198 -16.02 21.88 -0.58
C THR A 198 -16.77 20.58 -0.92
N PRO A 199 -17.91 20.63 -1.68
CA PRO A 199 -18.60 19.40 -2.09
C PRO A 199 -17.73 18.43 -2.90
N LEU A 200 -16.82 18.94 -3.76
CA LEU A 200 -15.90 18.09 -4.54
C LEU A 200 -14.85 17.42 -3.65
N LEU A 201 -14.32 18.12 -2.66
CA LEU A 201 -13.38 17.54 -1.68
C LEU A 201 -14.07 16.46 -0.84
N ASP A 202 -15.31 16.72 -0.37
CA ASP A 202 -16.10 15.76 0.40
C ASP A 202 -16.43 14.52 -0.45
N TYR A 203 -16.81 14.72 -1.70
CA TYR A 203 -17.05 13.61 -2.65
C TYR A 203 -15.78 12.78 -2.87
N GLY A 204 -14.65 13.41 -3.14
CA GLY A 204 -13.38 12.72 -3.33
C GLY A 204 -12.95 11.90 -2.10
N ALA A 205 -13.14 12.45 -0.91
CA ALA A 205 -12.85 11.73 0.34
C ALA A 205 -13.79 10.52 0.54
N ALA A 206 -15.07 10.68 0.22
CA ALA A 206 -16.06 9.60 0.30
C ALA A 206 -15.78 8.50 -0.75
N GLU A 207 -15.44 8.86 -1.97
CA GLU A 207 -15.08 7.94 -3.07
C GLU A 207 -13.83 7.14 -2.73
N GLN A 208 -12.79 7.82 -2.22
CA GLN A 208 -11.58 7.14 -1.77
C GLN A 208 -11.88 6.12 -0.67
N LYS A 209 -12.71 6.47 0.31
CA LYS A 209 -13.11 5.56 1.39
C LYS A 209 -13.89 4.35 0.87
N VAL A 210 -14.81 4.56 -0.09
CA VAL A 210 -15.55 3.45 -0.74
C VAL A 210 -14.58 2.54 -1.50
N THR A 211 -13.63 3.10 -2.22
CA THR A 211 -12.62 2.34 -2.97
C THR A 211 -11.75 1.51 -2.02
N GLU A 212 -11.25 2.11 -0.93
CA GLU A 212 -10.48 1.39 0.09
C GLU A 212 -11.29 0.25 0.73
N LEU A 213 -12.56 0.49 1.04
CA LEU A 213 -13.45 -0.54 1.58
C LEU A 213 -13.66 -1.67 0.58
N ASN A 214 -13.94 -1.38 -0.68
CA ASN A 214 -14.16 -2.39 -1.72
C ASN A 214 -12.90 -3.23 -1.98
N VAL A 215 -11.73 -2.64 -1.95
CA VAL A 215 -10.45 -3.36 -2.12
C VAL A 215 -10.13 -4.25 -0.92
N ASN A 216 -10.35 -3.77 0.30
CA ASN A 216 -9.95 -4.47 1.52
C ASN A 216 -11.03 -5.43 2.06
N PHE A 217 -12.31 -5.20 1.72
CA PHE A 217 -13.45 -5.96 2.24
C PHE A 217 -13.36 -7.46 1.95
N PRO A 218 -13.04 -7.94 0.73
CA PRO A 218 -12.96 -9.36 0.46
C PRO A 218 -11.95 -10.10 1.35
N GLU A 219 -10.76 -9.55 1.51
CA GLU A 219 -9.74 -10.16 2.38
C GLU A 219 -10.10 -10.08 3.87
N ALA A 220 -10.72 -8.99 4.32
CA ALA A 220 -11.21 -8.87 5.68
C ALA A 220 -12.34 -9.86 5.97
N LEU A 221 -13.28 -10.01 5.03
CA LEU A 221 -14.39 -10.97 5.14
C LEU A 221 -13.87 -12.42 5.18
N LYS A 222 -12.93 -12.75 4.29
CA LYS A 222 -12.29 -14.08 4.29
C LYS A 222 -11.61 -14.39 5.63
N LYS A 223 -10.86 -13.44 6.19
CA LYS A 223 -10.24 -13.59 7.51
C LYS A 223 -11.27 -13.78 8.60
N SER A 224 -12.37 -13.03 8.57
CA SER A 224 -13.48 -13.17 9.53
C SER A 224 -14.14 -14.54 9.46
N ILE A 225 -14.45 -15.04 8.26
CA ILE A 225 -15.02 -16.38 8.07
C ILE A 225 -14.07 -17.46 8.58
N LEU A 226 -12.78 -17.36 8.28
CA LEU A 226 -11.79 -18.30 8.81
C LEU A 226 -11.67 -18.23 10.34
N GLN A 227 -11.85 -17.05 10.93
CA GLN A 227 -11.86 -16.88 12.38
C GLN A 227 -13.10 -17.53 13.02
N GLU A 228 -14.29 -17.31 12.46
CA GLU A 228 -15.52 -17.98 12.91
C GLU A 228 -15.42 -19.50 12.73
N THR A 229 -14.76 -19.96 11.67
CA THR A 229 -14.52 -21.38 11.40
C THR A 229 -13.75 -22.05 12.53
N VAL A 230 -12.63 -21.47 12.95
CA VAL A 230 -11.78 -22.08 14.01
C VAL A 230 -12.37 -21.95 15.41
N GLN A 231 -13.40 -21.11 15.58
CA GLN A 231 -14.18 -21.00 16.82
C GLN A 231 -15.40 -21.95 16.87
N GLY A 232 -15.61 -22.77 15.83
CA GLY A 232 -16.73 -23.71 15.75
C GLY A 232 -18.08 -23.03 15.49
N LYS A 233 -18.10 -21.86 14.89
CA LYS A 233 -19.32 -21.06 14.63
C LYS A 233 -19.80 -21.13 13.18
N LEU A 234 -19.02 -21.71 12.26
CA LEU A 234 -19.36 -21.73 10.83
C LEU A 234 -20.47 -22.71 10.48
N VAL A 235 -20.51 -23.84 11.18
CA VAL A 235 -21.52 -24.88 10.98
C VAL A 235 -22.15 -25.26 12.31
N PRO A 236 -23.41 -25.75 12.34
CA PRO A 236 -24.04 -26.24 13.58
C PRO A 236 -23.31 -27.44 14.14
N GLN A 237 -23.21 -27.49 15.46
CA GLN A 237 -22.71 -28.65 16.20
C GLN A 237 -23.71 -29.80 16.12
N ASP A 238 -23.25 -31.01 15.82
CA ASP A 238 -24.10 -32.24 15.87
C ASP A 238 -23.72 -33.08 17.09
N PRO A 239 -24.63 -33.30 18.04
CA PRO A 239 -24.35 -34.08 19.21
C PRO A 239 -24.11 -35.59 18.92
N ASN A 240 -24.41 -36.06 17.70
CA ASN A 240 -24.13 -37.43 17.27
C ASN A 240 -22.73 -37.60 16.66
N ASP A 241 -22.00 -36.51 16.44
CA ASP A 241 -20.63 -36.63 15.97
C ASP A 241 -19.74 -37.27 17.05
N GLU A 242 -18.83 -38.14 16.59
CA GLU A 242 -17.81 -38.71 17.48
C GLU A 242 -16.90 -37.58 17.98
N PRO A 243 -16.71 -37.40 19.30
CA PRO A 243 -15.85 -36.31 19.80
C PRO A 243 -14.45 -36.33 19.25
N ALA A 244 -13.86 -35.14 19.08
CA ALA A 244 -12.50 -34.97 18.51
C ALA A 244 -11.42 -35.73 19.33
N GLU A 245 -11.67 -35.99 20.61
CA GLU A 245 -10.79 -36.78 21.48
C GLU A 245 -10.51 -38.17 20.90
N ALA A 246 -11.53 -38.85 20.36
CA ALA A 246 -11.39 -40.17 19.76
C ALA A 246 -10.46 -40.16 18.52
N LEU A 247 -10.51 -39.10 17.70
CA LEU A 247 -9.56 -38.91 16.61
C LEU A 247 -8.13 -38.74 17.14
N LEU A 248 -7.94 -37.92 18.17
CA LEU A 248 -6.61 -37.69 18.76
C LEU A 248 -6.04 -38.94 19.40
N GLU A 249 -6.89 -39.79 20.01
CA GLU A 249 -6.48 -41.11 20.54
C GLU A 249 -6.02 -42.05 19.41
N ARG A 250 -6.73 -42.09 18.28
CA ARG A 250 -6.34 -42.89 17.12
C ARG A 250 -4.99 -42.41 16.55
N ILE A 251 -4.81 -41.10 16.43
CA ILE A 251 -3.52 -40.53 15.97
C ILE A 251 -2.41 -40.94 16.93
N ARG A 252 -2.62 -40.87 18.22
CA ARG A 252 -1.64 -41.25 19.27
C ARG A 252 -1.28 -42.72 19.18
N ALA A 253 -2.29 -43.60 19.08
CA ALA A 253 -2.11 -45.04 18.96
C ALA A 253 -1.26 -45.39 17.69
N GLU A 254 -1.58 -44.76 16.57
CA GLU A 254 -0.83 -44.96 15.34
C GLU A 254 0.62 -44.46 15.45
N LYS A 255 0.87 -43.30 16.08
CA LYS A 255 2.23 -42.82 16.37
C LYS A 255 3.01 -43.84 17.22
N GLN A 256 2.40 -44.36 18.26
CA GLN A 256 3.05 -45.36 19.12
C GLN A 256 3.37 -46.65 18.37
N ARG A 257 2.50 -47.05 17.43
CA ARG A 257 2.73 -48.18 16.54
C ARG A 257 3.95 -47.94 15.65
N LEU A 258 4.00 -46.76 14.98
CA LEU A 258 5.10 -46.38 14.11
C LEU A 258 6.44 -46.25 14.85
N VAL A 259 6.42 -45.79 16.11
CA VAL A 259 7.64 -45.78 16.98
C VAL A 259 8.10 -47.19 17.31
N LYS A 260 7.18 -48.11 17.66
CA LYS A 260 7.50 -49.53 17.94
C LYS A 260 8.08 -50.24 16.71
N GLU A 261 7.60 -49.89 15.51
CA GLU A 261 8.08 -50.40 14.23
C GLU A 261 9.42 -49.75 13.79
N GLY A 262 9.91 -48.77 14.55
CA GLY A 262 11.16 -48.06 14.20
C GLY A 262 11.05 -47.10 13.02
N LYS A 263 9.82 -46.84 12.51
CA LYS A 263 9.55 -45.96 11.38
C LYS A 263 9.65 -44.48 11.72
N ILE A 264 9.37 -44.12 12.97
CA ILE A 264 9.54 -42.75 13.47
C ILE A 264 10.26 -42.73 14.81
N LYS A 265 10.99 -41.67 15.11
CA LYS A 265 11.62 -41.49 16.41
C LYS A 265 10.58 -41.11 17.45
N LYS A 266 10.71 -41.64 18.69
CA LYS A 266 9.89 -41.21 19.81
C LYS A 266 10.05 -39.72 20.06
N ASP A 267 8.94 -38.99 20.09
CA ASP A 267 8.97 -37.58 20.46
C ASP A 267 9.21 -37.44 21.95
N LYS A 268 10.29 -36.75 22.34
CA LYS A 268 10.61 -36.51 23.76
C LYS A 268 9.66 -35.49 24.41
N HIS A 269 8.91 -34.77 23.62
CA HIS A 269 7.99 -33.70 24.01
C HIS A 269 6.54 -34.04 23.59
N GLU A 270 6.19 -35.34 23.57
CA GLU A 270 4.83 -35.74 23.27
C GLU A 270 3.87 -35.04 24.24
N SER A 271 2.91 -34.32 23.68
CA SER A 271 1.95 -33.48 24.41
C SER A 271 0.55 -33.99 24.22
N VAL A 272 -0.20 -34.03 25.31
CA VAL A 272 -1.61 -34.37 25.35
C VAL A 272 -2.35 -33.24 26.05
N ILE A 273 -3.24 -32.57 25.34
CA ILE A 273 -4.11 -31.56 25.90
C ILE A 273 -5.47 -32.23 26.23
N PHE A 274 -6.00 -31.97 27.40
CA PHE A 274 -7.27 -32.54 27.88
C PHE A 274 -8.00 -31.51 28.74
N ARG A 275 -9.31 -31.66 28.88
CA ARG A 275 -10.17 -30.81 29.72
C ARG A 275 -10.45 -31.47 31.07
N ARG A 276 -10.34 -30.69 32.15
CA ARG A 276 -10.69 -31.09 33.52
C ARG A 276 -11.20 -29.86 34.27
N ASP A 277 -12.34 -29.98 34.94
CA ASP A 277 -12.94 -28.94 35.81
C ASP A 277 -13.06 -27.56 35.07
N ASN A 278 -13.54 -27.58 33.83
CA ASN A 278 -13.67 -26.41 32.95
C ASN A 278 -12.34 -25.73 32.52
N SER A 279 -11.19 -26.32 32.84
CA SER A 279 -9.87 -25.84 32.46
C SER A 279 -9.16 -26.82 31.54
N HIS A 280 -8.26 -26.31 30.73
CA HIS A 280 -7.42 -27.11 29.82
C HIS A 280 -6.05 -27.35 30.44
N TYR A 281 -5.64 -28.59 30.43
CA TYR A 281 -4.34 -29.04 30.94
C TYR A 281 -3.54 -29.69 29.83
N GLU A 282 -2.26 -29.44 29.81
CA GLU A 282 -1.32 -30.10 28.92
C GLU A 282 -0.44 -31.03 29.75
N LYS A 283 -0.40 -32.32 29.35
CA LYS A 283 0.49 -33.33 29.92
C LYS A 283 1.67 -33.55 28.99
N ARG A 284 2.87 -33.37 29.53
CA ARG A 284 4.15 -33.66 28.89
C ARG A 284 4.96 -34.60 29.77
N GLY A 285 5.00 -35.87 29.39
CA GLY A 285 5.60 -36.91 30.27
C GLY A 285 4.87 -37.05 31.60
N SER A 286 5.52 -36.69 32.71
CA SER A 286 4.93 -36.71 34.06
C SER A 286 4.39 -35.34 34.51
N GLU A 287 4.62 -34.29 33.78
CA GLU A 287 4.21 -32.93 34.15
C GLU A 287 2.81 -32.62 33.58
N GLU A 288 1.95 -32.04 34.40
CA GLU A 288 0.66 -31.49 34.00
C GLU A 288 0.63 -29.99 34.31
N VAL A 289 0.31 -29.18 33.32
CA VAL A 289 0.25 -27.71 33.45
C VAL A 289 -1.06 -27.20 32.89
N CYS A 290 -1.71 -26.28 33.61
CA CYS A 290 -2.87 -25.58 33.10
C CYS A 290 -2.41 -24.59 32.01
N ILE A 291 -3.10 -24.64 30.85
CA ILE A 291 -2.76 -23.86 29.67
C ILE A 291 -3.84 -22.86 29.26
N ASP A 292 -4.83 -22.59 30.11
CA ASP A 292 -5.92 -21.66 29.78
C ASP A 292 -5.42 -20.29 29.33
N ASN A 293 -4.33 -19.82 29.92
CA ASN A 293 -3.70 -18.56 29.55
C ASN A 293 -3.00 -18.57 28.15
N GLU A 294 -2.76 -19.75 27.58
CA GLU A 294 -2.19 -19.91 26.24
C GLU A 294 -3.27 -20.01 25.17
N LEU A 295 -4.51 -20.34 25.56
CA LEU A 295 -5.61 -20.54 24.63
C LEU A 295 -6.17 -19.20 24.15
N PRO A 296 -6.28 -18.99 22.83
CA PRO A 296 -6.70 -17.70 22.30
C PRO A 296 -8.22 -17.45 22.41
N PHE A 297 -9.02 -18.51 22.57
CA PHE A 297 -10.48 -18.46 22.71
C PHE A 297 -11.04 -19.81 23.16
N GLU A 298 -12.30 -19.81 23.57
CA GLU A 298 -13.06 -21.01 23.89
C GLU A 298 -13.52 -21.75 22.62
N ILE A 299 -13.50 -23.08 22.66
CA ILE A 299 -13.98 -23.99 21.60
C ILE A 299 -15.19 -24.80 22.06
N PRO A 300 -16.01 -25.34 21.14
CA PRO A 300 -17.11 -26.24 21.49
C PRO A 300 -16.67 -27.44 22.36
N GLU A 301 -17.58 -27.99 23.17
CA GLU A 301 -17.26 -29.07 24.13
C GLU A 301 -16.76 -30.35 23.46
N ASN A 302 -17.24 -30.66 22.25
CA ASN A 302 -16.85 -31.83 21.47
C ASN A 302 -15.56 -31.63 20.66
N TRP A 303 -14.95 -30.41 20.71
CA TRP A 303 -13.64 -30.10 20.09
C TRP A 303 -12.50 -30.28 21.10
N CYS A 304 -11.31 -30.48 20.60
CA CYS A 304 -10.10 -30.57 21.41
C CYS A 304 -9.00 -29.64 20.90
N TRP A 305 -8.24 -29.06 21.81
CA TRP A 305 -6.97 -28.43 21.46
C TRP A 305 -5.86 -29.47 21.25
N SER A 306 -5.01 -29.25 20.26
CA SER A 306 -3.85 -30.10 20.00
C SER A 306 -2.63 -29.28 19.60
N ARG A 307 -1.43 -29.71 19.92
CA ARG A 307 -0.21 -29.15 19.33
C ARG A 307 -0.04 -29.69 17.91
N LEU A 308 0.47 -28.84 17.00
CA LEU A 308 0.69 -29.25 15.60
C LEU A 308 1.56 -30.50 15.47
N SER A 309 2.57 -30.64 16.35
CA SER A 309 3.41 -31.85 16.39
C SER A 309 2.61 -33.14 16.66
N ALA A 310 1.53 -33.07 17.43
CA ALA A 310 0.72 -34.23 17.71
C ALA A 310 -0.05 -34.75 16.48
N LEU A 311 -0.37 -33.87 15.53
CA LEU A 311 -1.14 -34.14 14.32
C LEU A 311 -0.29 -34.65 13.14
N CYS A 312 1.04 -34.63 13.26
CA CYS A 312 1.94 -35.00 12.19
C CYS A 312 2.79 -36.22 12.53
N LYS A 313 3.06 -37.09 11.54
CA LYS A 313 4.06 -38.16 11.61
C LYS A 313 5.45 -37.57 11.86
N SER A 314 5.76 -36.46 11.19
CA SER A 314 7.01 -35.71 11.36
C SER A 314 6.81 -34.25 10.93
N ILE A 315 7.59 -33.35 11.54
CA ILE A 315 7.80 -31.97 11.09
C ILE A 315 9.31 -31.74 11.01
N SER A 316 9.80 -31.44 9.81
CA SER A 316 11.22 -31.27 9.51
C SER A 316 11.46 -30.06 8.62
N ASP A 317 12.67 -29.56 8.55
CA ASP A 317 13.13 -28.54 7.62
C ASP A 317 14.17 -29.10 6.64
N GLY A 318 14.53 -28.32 5.64
CA GLY A 318 15.61 -28.65 4.72
C GLY A 318 16.99 -28.51 5.39
N ASP A 319 18.05 -28.86 4.66
CA ASP A 319 19.41 -28.79 5.19
C ASP A 319 19.87 -27.35 5.44
N HIS A 320 20.59 -27.15 6.54
CA HIS A 320 21.13 -25.84 6.94
C HIS A 320 22.25 -25.36 6.00
N GLN A 321 22.99 -26.29 5.40
CA GLN A 321 23.96 -25.97 4.35
C GLN A 321 23.31 -26.21 2.98
N PRO A 322 23.42 -25.26 2.03
CA PRO A 322 22.90 -25.47 0.71
C PRO A 322 23.62 -26.62 0.03
N PRO A 323 22.88 -27.60 -0.55
CA PRO A 323 23.52 -28.68 -1.29
C PRO A 323 24.22 -28.16 -2.54
N PRO A 324 25.22 -28.91 -3.09
CA PRO A 324 25.85 -28.57 -4.35
C PRO A 324 24.79 -28.42 -5.46
N GLN A 325 24.92 -27.39 -6.30
CA GLN A 325 24.02 -27.17 -7.43
C GLN A 325 24.60 -27.77 -8.71
N VAL A 326 23.73 -28.32 -9.55
CA VAL A 326 24.05 -28.92 -10.84
C VAL A 326 23.16 -28.36 -11.92
N LEU A 327 23.52 -28.53 -13.21
CA LEU A 327 22.74 -28.05 -14.35
C LEU A 327 21.45 -28.85 -14.57
N SER A 328 21.42 -30.10 -14.17
CA SER A 328 20.25 -30.99 -14.23
C SER A 328 20.30 -32.00 -13.09
N GLY A 329 19.15 -32.39 -12.56
CA GLY A 329 19.06 -33.31 -11.41
C GLY A 329 17.67 -33.24 -10.76
N VAL A 330 17.61 -33.36 -9.44
CA VAL A 330 16.37 -33.24 -8.66
C VAL A 330 16.08 -31.76 -8.41
N PRO A 331 14.86 -31.26 -8.66
CA PRO A 331 14.45 -29.89 -8.37
C PRO A 331 14.64 -29.53 -6.88
N PHE A 332 15.21 -28.36 -6.64
CA PHE A 332 15.43 -27.81 -5.30
C PHE A 332 14.57 -26.56 -5.09
N VAL A 333 13.49 -26.73 -4.35
CA VAL A 333 12.47 -25.70 -4.11
C VAL A 333 12.94 -24.70 -3.06
N VAL A 334 12.84 -23.42 -3.40
CA VAL A 334 13.13 -22.28 -2.52
C VAL A 334 11.85 -21.45 -2.33
N ILE A 335 11.89 -20.43 -1.44
CA ILE A 335 10.69 -19.62 -1.12
C ILE A 335 10.02 -19.02 -2.36
N SER A 336 10.79 -18.53 -3.34
CA SER A 336 10.23 -17.97 -4.58
C SER A 336 9.39 -18.96 -5.39
N ASN A 337 9.70 -20.27 -5.29
CA ASN A 337 8.97 -21.33 -5.98
C ASN A 337 7.62 -21.67 -5.31
N VAL A 338 7.38 -21.18 -4.10
CA VAL A 338 6.15 -21.48 -3.33
C VAL A 338 5.41 -20.23 -2.86
N SER A 339 5.90 -19.04 -3.17
CA SER A 339 5.33 -17.76 -2.71
C SER A 339 3.91 -17.51 -3.18
N SER A 340 3.48 -18.12 -4.30
CA SER A 340 2.10 -18.08 -4.82
C SER A 340 1.12 -18.98 -4.08
N GLY A 341 1.58 -19.79 -3.10
CA GLY A 341 0.78 -20.82 -2.45
C GLY A 341 0.66 -22.12 -3.25
N LYS A 342 1.40 -22.23 -4.37
CA LYS A 342 1.51 -23.43 -5.22
C LYS A 342 2.99 -23.76 -5.43
N ILE A 343 3.30 -25.01 -5.76
CA ILE A 343 4.65 -25.46 -6.07
C ILE A 343 4.94 -25.19 -7.54
N ASP A 344 5.96 -24.35 -7.81
CA ASP A 344 6.48 -24.11 -9.15
C ASP A 344 7.81 -24.83 -9.32
N LEU A 345 7.81 -25.92 -10.10
CA LEU A 345 9.00 -26.70 -10.43
C LEU A 345 9.67 -26.27 -11.74
N THR A 346 9.11 -25.31 -12.48
CA THR A 346 9.61 -24.90 -13.82
C THR A 346 10.90 -24.09 -13.72
N ASN A 347 11.04 -23.26 -12.68
CA ASN A 347 12.19 -22.35 -12.46
C ASN A 347 12.98 -22.71 -11.20
N THR A 348 13.25 -23.99 -11.00
CA THR A 348 14.01 -24.45 -9.84
C THR A 348 15.50 -24.56 -10.14
N ARG A 349 16.31 -24.55 -9.08
CA ARG A 349 17.68 -25.05 -9.11
C ARG A 349 17.64 -26.57 -9.03
N PHE A 350 18.75 -27.22 -9.38
CA PHE A 350 18.85 -28.67 -9.31
C PHE A 350 19.98 -29.10 -8.37
N VAL A 351 19.75 -30.25 -7.72
CA VAL A 351 20.76 -30.93 -6.88
C VAL A 351 21.04 -32.32 -7.44
N PRO A 352 22.23 -32.92 -7.12
CA PRO A 352 22.56 -34.27 -7.55
C PRO A 352 21.56 -35.31 -7.06
N HIS A 353 21.29 -36.33 -7.88
CA HIS A 353 20.43 -37.46 -7.48
C HIS A 353 20.92 -38.18 -6.22
N ASP A 354 22.25 -38.27 -6.04
CA ASP A 354 22.84 -38.93 -4.87
C ASP A 354 22.60 -38.13 -3.58
N TYR A 355 22.52 -36.78 -3.65
CA TYR A 355 22.09 -35.97 -2.51
C TYR A 355 20.68 -36.34 -2.09
N TYR A 356 19.76 -36.40 -3.04
CA TYR A 356 18.35 -36.73 -2.78
C TYR A 356 18.21 -38.16 -2.21
N LYS A 357 18.90 -39.16 -2.76
CA LYS A 357 18.86 -40.56 -2.27
C LYS A 357 19.33 -40.70 -0.82
N ASN A 358 20.22 -39.82 -0.37
CA ASN A 358 20.73 -39.84 1.00
C ASN A 358 19.86 -39.02 2.00
N LEU A 359 18.78 -38.36 1.53
CA LEU A 359 17.89 -37.66 2.45
C LEU A 359 17.11 -38.68 3.32
N HIS A 360 16.93 -38.31 4.58
CA HIS A 360 16.05 -39.08 5.46
C HIS A 360 14.59 -38.96 5.01
N GLU A 361 13.79 -40.05 5.12
CA GLU A 361 12.40 -40.10 4.68
C GLU A 361 11.53 -38.94 5.19
N SER A 362 11.80 -38.43 6.40
CA SER A 362 11.10 -37.28 6.97
C SER A 362 11.33 -35.96 6.23
N ARG A 363 12.31 -35.89 5.32
CA ARG A 363 12.69 -34.73 4.51
C ARG A 363 12.39 -34.86 3.03
N ILE A 364 11.78 -36.00 2.63
CA ILE A 364 11.35 -36.26 1.25
C ILE A 364 9.86 -35.89 1.19
N PRO A 365 9.47 -34.83 0.44
CA PRO A 365 8.08 -34.51 0.23
C PRO A 365 7.35 -35.60 -0.55
N CYS A 366 6.15 -35.91 -0.13
CA CYS A 366 5.25 -36.84 -0.80
C CYS A 366 3.90 -36.16 -1.00
N ARG A 367 3.08 -36.69 -1.91
CA ARG A 367 1.71 -36.26 -2.05
C ARG A 367 0.99 -36.30 -0.70
N ASP A 368 0.12 -35.34 -0.46
CA ASP A 368 -0.62 -35.14 0.79
C ASP A 368 0.21 -34.63 1.98
N ASP A 369 1.50 -34.35 1.80
CA ASP A 369 2.28 -33.58 2.75
C ASP A 369 1.95 -32.08 2.64
N ILE A 370 2.45 -31.26 3.58
CA ILE A 370 2.29 -29.80 3.58
C ILE A 370 3.65 -29.14 3.70
N LEU A 371 3.97 -28.23 2.77
CA LEU A 371 5.07 -27.30 2.94
C LEU A 371 4.58 -26.05 3.68
N PHE A 372 5.40 -25.55 4.60
CA PHE A 372 5.12 -24.35 5.38
C PHE A 372 6.35 -23.46 5.43
N THR A 373 6.25 -22.22 4.95
CA THR A 373 7.39 -21.30 4.99
C THR A 373 7.64 -20.81 6.42
N VAL A 374 8.90 -20.85 6.87
CA VAL A 374 9.27 -20.51 8.26
C VAL A 374 10.20 -19.31 8.37
N THR A 375 10.77 -18.79 7.28
CA THR A 375 11.71 -17.66 7.31
C THR A 375 11.35 -16.61 6.26
N GLY A 376 11.48 -15.34 6.60
CA GLY A 376 11.12 -14.21 5.74
C GLY A 376 9.62 -14.08 5.61
N SER A 377 9.06 -14.46 4.47
CA SER A 377 7.60 -14.57 4.26
C SER A 377 7.08 -15.86 4.89
N TYR A 378 7.10 -15.95 6.23
CA TYR A 378 6.60 -17.12 6.96
C TYR A 378 5.07 -17.21 6.92
N GLY A 379 4.54 -18.43 7.08
CA GLY A 379 3.09 -18.69 7.17
C GLY A 379 2.41 -18.99 5.84
N ILE A 380 3.17 -19.13 4.74
CA ILE A 380 2.62 -19.62 3.49
C ILE A 380 2.48 -21.14 3.58
N VAL A 381 1.26 -21.63 3.32
CA VAL A 381 0.89 -23.05 3.43
C VAL A 381 0.64 -23.61 2.04
N ILE A 382 1.40 -24.64 1.68
CA ILE A 382 1.37 -25.23 0.33
C ILE A 382 1.15 -26.75 0.46
N PRO A 383 -0.05 -27.28 0.16
CA PRO A 383 -0.25 -28.72 0.02
C PRO A 383 0.59 -29.27 -1.11
N VAL A 384 1.20 -30.45 -0.90
CA VAL A 384 1.92 -31.16 -1.94
C VAL A 384 0.90 -31.98 -2.74
N ASP A 385 0.57 -31.49 -3.94
CA ASP A 385 -0.42 -32.06 -4.84
C ASP A 385 0.18 -32.79 -6.06
N THR A 386 1.51 -32.90 -6.11
CA THR A 386 2.26 -33.55 -7.18
C THR A 386 2.92 -34.86 -6.70
N GLU A 387 3.15 -35.77 -7.65
CA GLU A 387 3.97 -36.96 -7.47
C GLU A 387 5.43 -36.72 -7.89
N ASP A 388 5.74 -35.51 -8.36
CA ASP A 388 7.07 -35.17 -8.80
C ASP A 388 8.07 -35.21 -7.64
N THR A 389 9.26 -35.69 -7.95
CA THR A 389 10.36 -35.77 -6.99
C THR A 389 11.04 -34.41 -6.87
N PHE A 390 11.09 -33.87 -5.67
CA PHE A 390 11.82 -32.63 -5.37
C PHE A 390 12.35 -32.61 -3.93
N CYS A 391 13.25 -31.71 -3.62
CA CYS A 391 13.66 -31.37 -2.27
C CYS A 391 13.56 -29.85 -2.03
N PHE A 392 13.78 -29.38 -0.82
CA PHE A 392 13.50 -28.01 -0.43
C PHE A 392 14.53 -27.44 0.55
N GLN A 393 14.65 -26.12 0.59
CA GLN A 393 15.58 -25.41 1.45
C GLN A 393 15.10 -25.32 2.92
N ARG A 394 16.03 -25.04 3.84
CA ARG A 394 15.79 -24.91 5.29
C ARG A 394 14.74 -23.85 5.71
N HIS A 395 14.38 -22.92 4.82
CA HIS A 395 13.40 -21.87 5.10
C HIS A 395 11.94 -22.35 4.91
N ILE A 396 11.79 -23.62 4.57
CA ILE A 396 10.52 -24.31 4.41
C ILE A 396 10.53 -25.50 5.38
N ALA A 397 9.44 -25.68 6.11
CA ALA A 397 9.16 -26.86 6.90
C ALA A 397 8.28 -27.82 6.10
N LEU A 398 8.53 -29.11 6.23
CA LEU A 398 7.72 -30.20 5.71
C LEU A 398 6.95 -30.81 6.85
N LEU A 399 5.60 -30.78 6.76
CA LEU A 399 4.68 -31.39 7.69
C LEU A 399 4.10 -32.63 7.01
N LYS A 400 4.17 -33.78 7.69
CA LYS A 400 3.56 -35.04 7.26
C LYS A 400 2.35 -35.37 8.13
N PRO A 401 1.11 -35.01 7.71
CA PRO A 401 -0.10 -35.27 8.48
C PRO A 401 -0.28 -36.77 8.82
N LEU A 402 -0.91 -37.08 9.93
CA LEU A 402 -1.19 -38.44 10.36
C LEU A 402 -2.65 -38.58 10.73
N GLN A 403 -3.42 -39.39 9.97
CA GLN A 403 -4.86 -39.63 10.18
C GLN A 403 -5.73 -38.35 10.23
N ILE A 404 -5.21 -37.24 9.74
CA ILE A 404 -5.92 -36.00 9.52
C ILE A 404 -5.73 -35.59 8.05
N THR A 405 -6.77 -35.12 7.39
CA THR A 405 -6.66 -34.80 5.95
C THR A 405 -5.79 -33.57 5.73
N THR A 406 -4.97 -33.61 4.67
CA THR A 406 -4.14 -32.47 4.26
C THR A 406 -4.99 -31.24 3.96
N LYS A 407 -6.18 -31.43 3.37
CA LYS A 407 -7.13 -30.36 3.07
C LYS A 407 -7.58 -29.64 4.35
N PHE A 408 -7.96 -30.37 5.39
CA PHE A 408 -8.33 -29.79 6.68
C PHE A 408 -7.14 -29.08 7.33
N LEU A 409 -6.01 -29.77 7.52
CA LEU A 409 -4.87 -29.19 8.20
C LEU A 409 -4.30 -27.98 7.48
N SER A 410 -4.21 -28.01 6.14
CA SER A 410 -3.75 -26.86 5.37
C SER A 410 -4.71 -25.67 5.45
N THR A 411 -6.02 -25.90 5.54
CA THR A 411 -7.01 -24.84 5.75
C THR A 411 -6.82 -24.18 7.12
N TRP A 412 -6.66 -24.99 8.18
CA TRP A 412 -6.41 -24.49 9.53
C TRP A 412 -5.10 -23.70 9.64
N LEU A 413 -4.03 -24.19 9.03
CA LEU A 413 -2.74 -23.51 8.99
C LEU A 413 -2.78 -22.13 8.28
N LYS A 414 -3.75 -21.90 7.41
CA LYS A 414 -3.98 -20.60 6.73
C LYS A 414 -4.79 -19.60 7.56
N THR A 415 -5.29 -20.01 8.72
CA THR A 415 -6.14 -19.16 9.54
C THR A 415 -5.37 -18.07 10.28
N PRO A 416 -6.01 -16.94 10.62
CA PRO A 416 -5.38 -15.87 11.39
C PRO A 416 -4.79 -16.32 12.72
N ILE A 417 -5.40 -17.28 13.40
CA ILE A 417 -4.90 -17.80 14.69
C ILE A 417 -3.50 -18.41 14.58
N VAL A 418 -3.24 -19.18 13.53
CA VAL A 418 -1.92 -19.77 13.31
C VAL A 418 -0.89 -18.71 12.96
N TYR A 419 -1.29 -17.73 12.11
CA TYR A 419 -0.43 -16.63 11.75
C TYR A 419 -0.03 -15.77 12.96
N GLU A 420 -0.97 -15.43 13.84
CA GLU A 420 -0.66 -14.65 15.05
C GLU A 420 0.24 -15.44 16.02
N GLN A 421 0.03 -16.74 16.20
CA GLN A 421 0.96 -17.58 16.99
C GLN A 421 2.37 -17.58 16.37
N CYS A 422 2.49 -17.71 15.05
CA CYS A 422 3.76 -17.60 14.35
C CYS A 422 4.42 -16.24 14.58
N LYS A 423 3.65 -15.15 14.50
CA LYS A 423 4.12 -13.78 14.71
C LYS A 423 4.67 -13.54 16.11
N HIS A 424 4.01 -14.12 17.13
CA HIS A 424 4.44 -14.03 18.53
C HIS A 424 5.73 -14.81 18.81
N CYS A 425 5.93 -15.96 18.17
CA CYS A 425 7.12 -16.81 18.40
C CYS A 425 8.26 -16.57 17.40
N ALA A 426 8.05 -15.73 16.37
CA ALA A 426 9.07 -15.42 15.39
C ALA A 426 10.21 -14.59 15.97
N THR A 427 11.45 -14.99 15.71
CA THR A 427 12.68 -14.33 16.16
C THR A 427 13.48 -13.78 14.96
N GLY A 428 14.43 -12.88 15.22
CA GLY A 428 15.28 -12.26 14.20
C GLY A 428 14.89 -10.80 13.89
N THR A 429 15.92 -9.96 13.67
CA THR A 429 15.75 -8.52 13.40
C THR A 429 15.66 -8.21 11.90
N ALA A 430 16.52 -8.81 11.07
CA ALA A 430 16.54 -8.58 9.62
C ALA A 430 15.56 -9.49 8.86
N GLN A 431 15.52 -10.77 9.24
CA GLN A 431 14.55 -11.73 8.73
C GLN A 431 13.92 -12.47 9.90
N LYS A 432 12.61 -12.34 10.04
CA LYS A 432 11.84 -13.09 11.04
C LYS A 432 11.80 -14.57 10.69
N THR A 433 12.02 -15.41 11.67
CA THR A 433 12.03 -16.88 11.53
C THR A 433 11.20 -17.51 12.63
N VAL A 434 10.28 -18.38 12.26
CA VAL A 434 9.54 -19.27 13.16
C VAL A 434 10.41 -20.52 13.33
N GLY A 435 10.96 -20.69 14.51
CA GLY A 435 11.78 -21.88 14.83
C GLY A 435 10.95 -23.16 14.72
N LEU A 436 11.58 -24.29 14.33
CA LEU A 436 10.90 -25.56 14.14
C LEU A 436 10.20 -26.04 15.42
N ASN A 437 10.81 -25.79 16.61
CA ASN A 437 10.20 -26.11 17.89
C ASN A 437 8.95 -25.24 18.18
N SER A 438 9.01 -23.96 17.83
CA SER A 438 7.84 -23.06 17.94
C SER A 438 6.72 -23.51 17.01
N LEU A 439 7.04 -23.88 15.77
CA LEU A 439 6.07 -24.41 14.80
C LEU A 439 5.38 -25.69 15.35
N LYS A 440 6.14 -26.62 15.94
CA LYS A 440 5.63 -27.84 16.56
C LYS A 440 4.65 -27.58 17.70
N ASN A 441 4.83 -26.49 18.43
CA ASN A 441 4.04 -26.10 19.58
C ASN A 441 2.79 -25.25 19.25
N ILE A 442 2.55 -24.90 17.99
CA ILE A 442 1.35 -24.16 17.59
C ILE A 442 0.10 -24.93 18.02
N LEU A 443 -0.83 -24.22 18.65
CA LEU A 443 -2.13 -24.75 19.07
C LEU A 443 -3.13 -24.76 17.91
N ILE A 444 -3.74 -25.90 17.69
CA ILE A 444 -4.73 -26.16 16.64
C ILE A 444 -6.01 -26.67 17.29
N PRO A 445 -7.16 -26.02 17.10
CA PRO A 445 -8.46 -26.55 17.53
C PRO A 445 -8.93 -27.61 16.55
N ILE A 446 -9.30 -28.77 17.04
CA ILE A 446 -9.69 -29.94 16.25
C ILE A 446 -11.17 -30.25 16.47
N PRO A 447 -12.02 -30.15 15.46
CA PRO A 447 -13.40 -30.58 15.47
C PRO A 447 -13.56 -32.10 15.30
N PRO A 448 -14.72 -32.66 15.60
CA PRO A 448 -15.14 -34.00 15.17
C PRO A 448 -14.92 -34.23 13.67
N VAL A 449 -14.59 -35.46 13.28
CA VAL A 449 -14.24 -35.78 11.88
C VAL A 449 -15.35 -35.39 10.90
N ASN A 450 -16.61 -35.69 11.20
CA ASN A 450 -17.73 -35.33 10.33
C ASN A 450 -17.94 -33.82 10.25
N GLU A 451 -17.68 -33.10 11.34
CA GLU A 451 -17.73 -31.64 11.36
C GLU A 451 -16.62 -31.04 10.54
N GLN A 452 -15.40 -31.62 10.52
CA GLN A 452 -14.32 -31.19 9.60
C GLN A 452 -14.78 -31.22 8.14
N VAL A 453 -15.53 -32.24 7.75
CA VAL A 453 -16.07 -32.37 6.39
C VAL A 453 -17.08 -31.26 6.12
N ARG A 454 -18.07 -31.06 7.01
CA ARG A 454 -19.09 -30.01 6.85
C ARG A 454 -18.47 -28.61 6.78
N ILE A 455 -17.46 -28.36 7.60
CA ILE A 455 -16.73 -27.07 7.58
C ILE A 455 -16.04 -26.86 6.23
N LEU A 456 -15.33 -27.87 5.73
CA LEU A 456 -14.63 -27.77 4.45
C LEU A 456 -15.59 -27.55 3.29
N GLU A 457 -16.73 -28.26 3.24
CA GLU A 457 -17.77 -28.07 2.24
C GLU A 457 -18.36 -26.64 2.30
N GLN A 458 -18.64 -26.15 3.50
CA GLN A 458 -19.16 -24.79 3.66
C GLN A 458 -18.15 -23.73 3.23
N LEU A 459 -16.86 -23.90 3.55
CA LEU A 459 -15.81 -22.99 3.09
C LEU A 459 -15.65 -23.01 1.57
N GLU A 460 -15.76 -24.19 0.93
CA GLU A 460 -15.72 -24.31 -0.55
C GLU A 460 -16.90 -23.62 -1.23
N ASN A 461 -18.05 -23.57 -0.57
CA ASN A 461 -19.22 -22.87 -1.09
C ASN A 461 -19.13 -21.35 -0.90
N VAL A 462 -18.56 -20.87 0.20
CA VAL A 462 -18.60 -19.44 0.58
C VAL A 462 -17.38 -18.68 0.08
N LEU A 463 -16.15 -19.24 0.18
CA LEU A 463 -14.93 -18.49 -0.18
C LEU A 463 -14.87 -18.04 -1.65
N PRO A 464 -15.32 -18.81 -2.66
CA PRO A 464 -15.35 -18.35 -4.04
C PRO A 464 -16.27 -17.16 -4.28
N LEU A 465 -17.35 -17.00 -3.48
CA LEU A 465 -18.28 -15.88 -3.62
C LEU A 465 -17.69 -14.53 -3.17
N ILE A 466 -16.62 -14.57 -2.39
CA ILE A 466 -15.94 -13.37 -1.89
C ILE A 466 -14.95 -12.79 -2.90
N THR A 467 -14.45 -13.63 -3.82
CA THR A 467 -13.43 -13.29 -4.81
C THR A 467 -14.01 -12.83 -6.15
N LEU A 468 -15.33 -12.73 -6.25
CA LEU A 468 -16.07 -12.17 -7.37
C LEU A 468 -16.29 -10.67 -7.19
#